data_09f8b5388c1d20a20f9a996e2791773a
#
_entry.id   09f8b5388c1d20a20f9a996e2791773a
#
_cell.length_a   1.000
_cell.length_b   1.000
_cell.length_c   1.000
_cell.angle_alpha   90.00
_cell.angle_beta   90.00
_cell.angle_gamma   90.00
#
_symmetry.space_group_name_H-M   'P 1'
#
loop_
_entity.id
_entity.type
_entity.pdbx_description
1 polymer ?
#
loop_
_entity_poly.entity_id
_entity_poly.type
_entity_poly.pdbx_seq_one_letter_code
_entity_poly.pdbx_strand_id
1 'polypeptide(L)'
;VILDEFDYANANSFQPALRGFIEEFAATCRFILTCNFKNRIIEPLHSRCTNVEFRFTKEEKDKMSAKFFVRLSKILDENGIEFDQRVIVKLVQRHAPDWRRILNEVQRYSASGCIDTGILSDIGDVRVQTLMDILKNKEFTKLRRWVVENGDNDETEVYRKIYEGLGDYLKPQS
;
A
#
# COMPACT_ATOMS: atom_id res chain seq x y z
N VAL A 1 27.06 -3.63 0.03
CA VAL A 1 26.28 -2.84 -0.94
C VAL A 1 24.80 -3.18 -0.73
N ILE A 2 23.94 -2.16 -0.60
CA ILE A 2 22.48 -2.33 -0.51
C ILE A 2 21.89 -1.72 -1.78
N LEU A 3 21.06 -2.50 -2.49
CA LEU A 3 20.31 -2.08 -3.66
C LEU A 3 18.82 -2.19 -3.31
N ASP A 4 18.22 -1.04 -3.07
CA ASP A 4 16.81 -0.93 -2.69
C ASP A 4 15.92 -0.90 -3.94
N GLU A 5 14.69 -1.45 -3.83
CA GLU A 5 13.71 -1.54 -4.92
C GLU A 5 14.28 -2.17 -6.20
N PHE A 6 15.06 -3.23 -6.04
CA PHE A 6 15.80 -3.86 -7.14
C PHE A 6 14.91 -4.51 -8.21
N ASP A 7 13.66 -4.75 -7.92
CA ASP A 7 12.63 -5.20 -8.88
C ASP A 7 12.32 -4.17 -9.98
N TYR A 8 12.75 -2.91 -9.83
CA TYR A 8 12.73 -1.91 -10.91
C TYR A 8 13.98 -1.91 -11.78
N ALA A 9 15.02 -2.66 -11.41
CA ALA A 9 16.22 -2.79 -12.22
C ALA A 9 15.95 -3.56 -13.51
N ASN A 10 16.53 -3.09 -14.64
CA ASN A 10 16.31 -3.71 -15.94
C ASN A 10 16.76 -5.18 -15.95
N ALA A 11 15.81 -6.09 -16.23
CA ALA A 11 16.02 -7.52 -16.23
C ALA A 11 16.93 -8.03 -17.36
N ASN A 12 17.05 -7.26 -18.45
CA ASN A 12 17.83 -7.67 -19.63
C ASN A 12 19.26 -7.11 -19.66
N SER A 13 19.57 -6.12 -18.80
CA SER A 13 20.89 -5.48 -18.79
C SER A 13 21.51 -5.45 -17.40
N PHE A 14 20.93 -4.73 -16.46
CA PHE A 14 21.52 -4.50 -15.16
C PHE A 14 21.54 -5.75 -14.27
N GLN A 15 20.44 -6.50 -14.22
CA GLN A 15 20.37 -7.71 -13.40
C GLN A 15 21.37 -8.80 -13.86
N PRO A 16 21.56 -9.09 -15.16
CA PRO A 16 22.62 -10.00 -15.64
C PRO A 16 24.02 -9.52 -15.30
N ALA A 17 24.29 -8.21 -15.41
CA ALA A 17 25.60 -7.65 -15.05
C ALA A 17 25.89 -7.81 -13.55
N LEU A 18 24.89 -7.55 -12.68
CA LEU A 18 25.05 -7.73 -11.24
C LEU A 18 25.39 -9.17 -10.86
N ARG A 19 24.89 -10.17 -11.60
CA ARG A 19 25.26 -11.57 -11.41
C ARG A 19 26.78 -11.75 -11.45
N GLY A 20 27.44 -11.15 -12.44
CA GLY A 20 28.91 -11.18 -12.58
C GLY A 20 29.60 -10.48 -11.41
N PHE A 21 29.11 -9.30 -11.01
CA PHE A 21 29.68 -8.56 -9.89
C PHE A 21 29.57 -9.29 -8.55
N ILE A 22 28.47 -9.97 -8.29
CA ILE A 22 28.31 -10.79 -7.07
C ILE A 22 29.39 -11.86 -6.98
N GLU A 23 29.73 -12.51 -8.10
CA GLU A 23 30.77 -13.53 -8.16
C GLU A 23 32.17 -12.93 -8.06
N GLU A 24 32.45 -11.90 -8.82
CA GLU A 24 33.77 -11.24 -8.90
C GLU A 24 34.17 -10.62 -7.55
N PHE A 25 33.24 -9.98 -6.86
CA PHE A 25 33.50 -9.28 -5.59
C PHE A 25 33.10 -10.08 -4.36
N ALA A 26 32.82 -11.38 -4.48
CA ALA A 26 32.35 -12.22 -3.36
C ALA A 26 33.29 -12.24 -2.16
N ALA A 27 34.60 -12.05 -2.36
CA ALA A 27 35.59 -12.01 -1.29
C ALA A 27 35.55 -10.71 -0.45
N THR A 28 35.18 -9.59 -1.08
CA THR A 28 35.30 -8.24 -0.50
C THR A 28 33.97 -7.54 -0.27
N CYS A 29 32.93 -7.95 -0.99
CA CYS A 29 31.62 -7.32 -0.95
C CYS A 29 30.50 -8.32 -0.61
N ARG A 30 29.46 -7.80 0.04
CA ARG A 30 28.18 -8.49 0.20
C ARG A 30 27.07 -7.59 -0.35
N PHE A 31 26.11 -8.22 -1.02
CA PHE A 31 24.99 -7.53 -1.65
C PHE A 31 23.71 -7.87 -0.91
N ILE A 32 22.92 -6.85 -0.60
CA ILE A 32 21.56 -6.96 -0.08
C ILE A 32 20.64 -6.31 -1.11
N LEU A 33 19.69 -7.08 -1.63
CA LEU A 33 18.72 -6.64 -2.61
C LEU A 33 17.37 -6.60 -1.92
N THR A 34 16.67 -5.49 -1.95
CA THR A 34 15.29 -5.41 -1.49
C THR A 34 14.35 -5.37 -2.70
N CYS A 35 13.19 -5.99 -2.59
CA CYS A 35 12.17 -5.94 -3.64
C CYS A 35 10.77 -6.17 -3.07
N ASN A 36 9.77 -5.65 -3.75
CA ASN A 36 8.38 -5.93 -3.47
C ASN A 36 7.86 -7.11 -4.32
N PHE A 37 8.40 -7.27 -5.53
CA PHE A 37 7.97 -8.28 -6.49
C PHE A 37 9.12 -9.24 -6.84
N LYS A 38 9.21 -10.34 -6.10
CA LYS A 38 10.23 -11.37 -6.29
C LYS A 38 10.30 -11.89 -7.74
N ASN A 39 9.16 -12.00 -8.40
CA ASN A 39 9.06 -12.50 -9.78
C ASN A 39 9.66 -11.57 -10.85
N ARG A 40 10.03 -10.33 -10.48
CA ARG A 40 10.74 -9.40 -11.37
C ARG A 40 12.26 -9.55 -11.29
N ILE A 41 12.76 -10.34 -10.36
CA ILE A 41 14.18 -10.66 -10.23
C ILE A 41 14.46 -11.91 -11.04
N ILE A 42 15.52 -11.88 -11.83
CA ILE A 42 15.91 -13.02 -12.68
C ILE A 42 16.36 -14.22 -11.85
N GLU A 43 16.04 -15.43 -12.29
CA GLU A 43 16.35 -16.69 -11.59
C GLU A 43 17.85 -16.86 -11.23
N PRO A 44 18.83 -16.46 -12.06
CA PRO A 44 20.25 -16.54 -11.71
C PRO A 44 20.64 -15.74 -10.45
N LEU A 45 19.91 -14.69 -10.09
CA LEU A 45 20.15 -13.94 -8.84
C LEU A 45 19.51 -14.64 -7.64
N HIS A 46 18.35 -15.27 -7.81
CA HIS A 46 17.74 -16.06 -6.75
C HIS A 46 18.62 -17.22 -6.29
N SER A 47 19.35 -17.86 -7.18
CA SER A 47 20.27 -18.95 -6.85
C SER A 47 21.54 -18.50 -6.10
N ARG A 48 21.88 -17.20 -6.17
CA ARG A 48 23.08 -16.62 -5.55
C ARG A 48 22.79 -15.86 -4.25
N CYS A 49 21.54 -15.55 -4.00
CA CYS A 49 21.09 -14.82 -2.81
C CYS A 49 20.22 -15.69 -1.92
N THR A 50 20.40 -15.57 -0.61
CA THR A 50 19.47 -16.16 0.34
C THR A 50 18.20 -15.32 0.34
N ASN A 51 17.06 -15.95 0.04
CA ASN A 51 15.76 -15.26 0.02
C ASN A 51 15.19 -15.20 1.44
N VAL A 52 14.92 -13.97 1.90
CA VAL A 52 14.24 -13.70 3.17
C VAL A 52 12.92 -13.00 2.85
N GLU A 53 11.80 -13.64 3.17
CA GLU A 53 10.48 -13.08 2.94
C GLU A 53 9.92 -12.49 4.25
N PHE A 54 9.57 -11.20 4.21
CA PHE A 54 8.92 -10.50 5.31
C PHE A 54 7.41 -10.65 5.20
N ARG A 55 6.88 -11.77 5.68
CA ARG A 55 5.44 -12.04 5.75
C ARG A 55 4.99 -11.96 7.20
N PHE A 56 3.83 -11.36 7.40
CA PHE A 56 3.22 -11.25 8.73
C PHE A 56 2.05 -12.21 8.83
N THR A 57 2.01 -12.97 9.91
CA THR A 57 0.80 -13.67 10.33
C THR A 57 -0.25 -12.65 10.79
N LYS A 58 -1.52 -13.07 10.85
CA LYS A 58 -2.59 -12.20 11.34
C LYS A 58 -2.30 -11.68 12.76
N GLU A 59 -1.84 -12.57 13.64
CA GLU A 59 -1.50 -12.20 15.03
C GLU A 59 -0.34 -11.20 15.12
N GLU A 60 0.68 -11.36 14.30
CA GLU A 60 1.80 -10.42 14.24
C GLU A 60 1.35 -9.06 13.71
N LYS A 61 0.51 -9.04 12.67
CA LYS A 61 -0.08 -7.83 12.15
C LYS A 61 -0.88 -7.09 13.22
N ASP A 62 -1.71 -7.80 13.99
CA ASP A 62 -2.50 -7.20 15.06
C ASP A 62 -1.63 -6.64 16.18
N LYS A 63 -0.58 -7.38 16.61
CA LYS A 63 0.40 -6.90 17.60
C LYS A 63 1.18 -5.66 17.12
N MET A 64 1.58 -5.65 15.83
CA MET A 64 2.25 -4.49 15.23
C MET A 64 1.33 -3.29 15.14
N SER A 65 0.08 -3.51 14.76
CA SER A 65 -0.95 -2.46 14.69
C SER A 65 -1.19 -1.81 16.04
N ALA A 66 -1.27 -2.60 17.11
CA ALA A 66 -1.41 -2.09 18.47
C ALA A 66 -0.19 -1.24 18.90
N LYS A 67 1.04 -1.72 18.65
CA LYS A 67 2.26 -0.95 18.93
C LYS A 67 2.33 0.34 18.12
N PHE A 68 1.95 0.26 16.85
CA PHE A 68 1.95 1.44 15.97
C PHE A 68 0.91 2.47 16.43
N PHE A 69 -0.28 2.04 16.83
CA PHE A 69 -1.31 2.92 17.39
C PHE A 69 -0.78 3.70 18.61
N VAL A 70 -0.14 3.02 19.57
CA VAL A 70 0.44 3.69 20.76
C VAL A 70 1.48 4.72 20.35
N ARG A 71 2.36 4.38 19.39
CA ARG A 71 3.37 5.31 18.90
C ARG A 71 2.79 6.50 18.18
N LEU A 72 1.77 6.27 17.34
CA LEU A 72 1.09 7.31 16.59
C LEU A 72 0.35 8.28 17.51
N SER A 73 -0.37 7.76 18.51
CA SER A 73 -1.05 8.58 19.52
C SER A 73 -0.06 9.50 20.22
N LYS A 74 1.11 8.96 20.64
CA LYS A 74 2.16 9.76 21.26
C LYS A 74 2.68 10.87 20.36
N ILE A 75 2.88 10.59 19.05
CA ILE A 75 3.31 11.60 18.08
C ILE A 75 2.26 12.72 17.96
N LEU A 76 0.97 12.37 17.92
CA LEU A 76 -0.11 13.34 17.83
C LEU A 76 -0.20 14.22 19.08
N ASP A 77 -0.11 13.62 20.27
CA ASP A 77 -0.09 14.34 21.55
C ASP A 77 1.10 15.30 21.66
N GLU A 78 2.30 14.84 21.27
CA GLU A 78 3.53 15.67 21.28
C GLU A 78 3.45 16.87 20.30
N ASN A 79 2.64 16.77 19.25
CA ASN A 79 2.41 17.85 18.29
C ASN A 79 1.13 18.66 18.59
N GLY A 80 0.44 18.39 19.70
CA GLY A 80 -0.77 19.13 20.10
C GLY A 80 -1.96 18.95 19.16
N ILE A 81 -2.03 17.81 18.45
CA ILE A 81 -3.10 17.51 17.49
C ILE A 81 -4.19 16.74 18.22
N GLU A 82 -5.41 17.31 18.27
CA GLU A 82 -6.57 16.61 18.81
C GLU A 82 -7.03 15.49 17.87
N PHE A 83 -7.34 14.32 18.43
CA PHE A 83 -7.78 13.17 17.64
C PHE A 83 -8.77 12.28 18.38
N ASP A 84 -9.69 11.67 17.63
CA ASP A 84 -10.53 10.60 18.13
C ASP A 84 -9.80 9.25 18.02
N GLN A 85 -9.57 8.60 19.18
CA GLN A 85 -8.88 7.30 19.24
C GLN A 85 -9.57 6.24 18.38
N ARG A 86 -10.91 6.24 18.30
CA ARG A 86 -11.67 5.28 17.49
C ARG A 86 -11.40 5.45 16.01
N VAL A 87 -11.19 6.68 15.58
CA VAL A 87 -10.85 7.03 14.20
C VAL A 87 -9.46 6.52 13.85
N ILE A 88 -8.48 6.78 14.72
CA ILE A 88 -7.10 6.30 14.52
C ILE A 88 -7.04 4.77 14.52
N VAL A 89 -7.77 4.08 15.40
CA VAL A 89 -7.83 2.61 15.40
C VAL A 89 -8.37 2.09 14.07
N LYS A 90 -9.46 2.64 13.56
CA LYS A 90 -10.04 2.25 12.26
C LYS A 90 -9.06 2.49 11.10
N LEU A 91 -8.38 3.65 11.11
CA LEU A 91 -7.37 3.99 10.11
C LEU A 91 -6.21 2.97 10.10
N VAL A 92 -5.69 2.64 11.29
CA VAL A 92 -4.63 1.65 11.44
C VAL A 92 -5.09 0.27 10.97
N GLN A 93 -6.27 -0.19 11.38
CA GLN A 93 -6.81 -1.49 10.97
C GLN A 93 -7.00 -1.59 9.46
N ARG A 94 -7.42 -0.50 8.81
CA ARG A 94 -7.68 -0.46 7.37
C ARG A 94 -6.41 -0.54 6.53
N HIS A 95 -5.37 0.18 6.91
CA HIS A 95 -4.17 0.34 6.09
C HIS A 95 -2.97 -0.50 6.54
N ALA A 96 -2.99 -1.11 7.73
CA ALA A 96 -1.90 -1.97 8.17
C ALA A 96 -1.67 -3.14 7.19
N PRO A 97 -0.42 -3.42 6.81
CA PRO A 97 0.83 -2.94 7.38
C PRO A 97 1.45 -1.72 6.70
N ASP A 98 0.73 -0.95 5.89
CA ASP A 98 1.25 0.25 5.24
C ASP A 98 1.30 1.45 6.21
N TRP A 99 2.33 1.44 7.08
CA TRP A 99 2.54 2.48 8.08
C TRP A 99 2.81 3.85 7.48
N ARG A 100 3.47 3.91 6.33
CA ARG A 100 3.77 5.16 5.61
C ARG A 100 2.49 5.83 5.16
N ARG A 101 1.56 5.06 4.58
CA ARG A 101 0.26 5.57 4.16
C ARG A 101 -0.53 6.13 5.35
N ILE A 102 -0.54 5.41 6.48
CA ILE A 102 -1.23 5.88 7.68
C ILE A 102 -0.66 7.22 8.15
N LEU A 103 0.67 7.35 8.19
CA LEU A 103 1.32 8.61 8.58
C LEU A 103 0.98 9.76 7.62
N ASN A 104 1.03 9.52 6.32
CA ASN A 104 0.69 10.53 5.31
C ASN A 104 -0.77 10.99 5.43
N GLU A 105 -1.70 10.06 5.62
CA GLU A 105 -3.11 10.37 5.83
C GLU A 105 -3.30 11.21 7.09
N VAL A 106 -2.73 10.78 8.20
CA VAL A 106 -2.79 11.50 9.48
C VAL A 106 -2.16 12.89 9.33
N GLN A 107 -1.02 13.02 8.68
CA GLN A 107 -0.37 14.30 8.44
C GLN A 107 -1.23 15.24 7.59
N ARG A 108 -1.86 14.73 6.54
CA ARG A 108 -2.75 15.51 5.69
C ARG A 108 -3.94 16.07 6.50
N TYR A 109 -4.54 15.26 7.36
CA TYR A 109 -5.68 15.68 8.17
C TYR A 109 -5.29 16.56 9.37
N SER A 110 -4.08 16.40 9.90
CA SER A 110 -3.59 17.23 11.00
C SER A 110 -3.47 18.71 10.63
N ALA A 111 -3.41 19.04 9.34
CA ALA A 111 -3.42 20.43 8.86
C ALA A 111 -4.70 21.20 9.25
N SER A 112 -5.82 20.50 9.52
CA SER A 112 -7.06 21.08 10.04
C SER A 112 -7.07 21.28 11.56
N GLY A 113 -6.04 20.80 12.27
CA GLY A 113 -5.90 20.89 13.73
C GLY A 113 -6.60 19.80 14.52
N CYS A 114 -7.48 19.02 13.91
CA CYS A 114 -8.22 17.93 14.55
C CYS A 114 -8.41 16.77 13.58
N ILE A 115 -8.26 15.54 14.09
CA ILE A 115 -8.53 14.32 13.33
C ILE A 115 -9.81 13.70 13.83
N ASP A 116 -10.88 13.90 13.07
CA ASP A 116 -12.23 13.42 13.35
C ASP A 116 -12.68 12.33 12.35
N THR A 117 -13.96 12.00 12.37
CA THR A 117 -14.57 11.00 11.48
C THR A 117 -14.50 11.38 10.00
N GLY A 118 -14.22 12.64 9.65
CA GLY A 118 -14.04 13.11 8.26
C GLY A 118 -12.95 12.34 7.53
N ILE A 119 -11.86 11.99 8.22
CA ILE A 119 -10.77 11.16 7.66
C ILE A 119 -11.28 9.79 7.16
N LEU A 120 -12.29 9.23 7.79
CA LEU A 120 -12.86 7.93 7.40
C LEU A 120 -13.82 8.04 6.21
N SER A 121 -14.47 9.17 6.03
CA SER A 121 -15.41 9.42 4.92
C SER A 121 -14.70 9.73 3.60
N ASP A 122 -13.55 10.37 3.65
CA ASP A 122 -12.71 10.62 2.47
C ASP A 122 -12.04 9.32 1.95
N ILE A 123 -11.93 8.30 2.79
CA ILE A 123 -11.31 7.03 2.45
C ILE A 123 -12.36 6.04 1.88
N GLY A 124 -13.18 6.49 0.96
CA GLY A 124 -13.59 5.79 -0.26
C GLY A 124 -14.41 4.50 -0.22
N ASP A 125 -15.30 4.19 0.77
CA ASP A 125 -16.27 3.10 0.55
C ASP A 125 -17.50 3.59 -0.23
N VAL A 126 -17.91 4.84 -0.04
CA VAL A 126 -19.05 5.44 -0.74
C VAL A 126 -18.75 5.66 -2.22
N ARG A 127 -17.51 5.94 -2.57
CA ARG A 127 -17.13 6.30 -3.95
C ARG A 127 -17.12 5.13 -4.92
N VAL A 128 -16.73 3.93 -4.45
CA VAL A 128 -16.72 2.74 -5.34
C VAL A 128 -18.13 2.22 -5.60
N GLN A 129 -19.02 2.25 -4.63
CA GLN A 129 -20.44 1.91 -4.84
C GLN A 129 -21.08 2.84 -5.87
N THR A 130 -20.86 4.15 -5.73
CA THR A 130 -21.32 5.14 -6.74
C THR A 130 -20.77 4.84 -8.13
N LEU A 131 -19.49 4.48 -8.23
CA LEU A 131 -18.87 4.07 -9.50
C LEU A 131 -19.54 2.84 -10.08
N MET A 132 -19.81 1.82 -9.27
CA MET A 132 -20.47 0.58 -9.70
C MET A 132 -21.90 0.86 -10.20
N ASP A 133 -22.66 1.72 -9.52
CA ASP A 133 -23.99 2.12 -9.95
C ASP A 133 -23.97 2.89 -11.28
N ILE A 134 -23.02 3.81 -11.45
CA ILE A 134 -22.81 4.54 -12.71
C ILE A 134 -22.48 3.58 -13.85
N LEU A 135 -21.59 2.61 -13.63
CA LEU A 135 -21.21 1.59 -14.61
C LEU A 135 -22.40 0.71 -14.98
N LYS A 136 -23.16 0.24 -13.99
CA LYS A 136 -24.37 -0.57 -14.20
C LYS A 136 -25.42 0.14 -15.01
N ASN A 137 -25.62 1.44 -14.76
CA ASN A 137 -26.56 2.29 -15.46
C ASN A 137 -26.05 2.81 -16.82
N LYS A 138 -24.76 2.51 -17.17
CA LYS A 138 -24.10 2.97 -18.39
C LYS A 138 -24.08 4.50 -18.56
N GLU A 139 -23.98 5.24 -17.45
CA GLU A 139 -24.00 6.70 -17.42
C GLU A 139 -22.60 7.31 -17.68
N PHE A 140 -22.16 7.28 -18.94
CA PHE A 140 -20.79 7.63 -19.33
C PHE A 140 -20.34 9.05 -18.92
N THR A 141 -21.23 10.02 -18.97
CA THR A 141 -20.92 11.41 -18.57
C THR A 141 -20.65 11.52 -17.07
N LYS A 142 -21.42 10.81 -16.24
CA LYS A 142 -21.19 10.74 -14.80
C LYS A 142 -19.92 9.97 -14.47
N LEU A 143 -19.61 8.93 -15.24
CA LEU A 143 -18.36 8.18 -15.10
C LEU A 143 -17.13 9.08 -15.30
N ARG A 144 -17.12 9.88 -16.36
CA ARG A 144 -16.02 10.83 -16.61
C ARG A 144 -15.84 11.83 -15.47
N ARG A 145 -16.95 12.37 -14.98
CA ARG A 145 -16.90 13.31 -13.83
C ARG A 145 -16.34 12.62 -12.59
N TRP A 146 -16.81 11.40 -12.29
CA TRP A 146 -16.34 10.62 -11.16
C TRP A 146 -14.81 10.37 -11.24
N VAL A 147 -14.27 10.01 -12.40
CA VAL A 147 -12.84 9.81 -12.62
C VAL A 147 -12.05 11.08 -12.34
N VAL A 148 -12.51 12.23 -12.82
CA VAL A 148 -11.85 13.52 -12.57
C VAL A 148 -11.87 13.89 -11.09
N GLU A 149 -12.99 13.69 -10.40
CA GLU A 149 -13.16 13.99 -8.98
C GLU A 149 -12.38 13.02 -8.06
N ASN A 150 -12.00 11.85 -8.57
CA ASN A 150 -11.29 10.81 -7.82
C ASN A 150 -9.91 10.47 -8.39
N GLY A 151 -9.35 11.34 -9.23
CA GLY A 151 -8.05 11.13 -9.90
C GLY A 151 -6.85 11.01 -8.95
N ASP A 152 -6.99 11.45 -7.71
CA ASP A 152 -5.93 11.36 -6.68
C ASP A 152 -5.88 10.00 -5.95
N ASN A 153 -6.81 9.09 -6.26
CA ASN A 153 -6.80 7.75 -5.66
C ASN A 153 -5.82 6.83 -6.39
N ASP A 154 -5.20 5.90 -5.66
CA ASP A 154 -4.40 4.83 -6.25
C ASP A 154 -5.29 3.95 -7.14
N GLU A 155 -4.97 3.92 -8.43
CA GLU A 155 -5.69 3.15 -9.44
C GLU A 155 -5.77 1.66 -9.09
N THR A 156 -4.69 1.10 -8.56
CA THR A 156 -4.61 -0.30 -8.16
C THR A 156 -5.60 -0.62 -7.03
N GLU A 157 -5.77 0.32 -6.10
CA GLU A 157 -6.73 0.17 -5.01
C GLU A 157 -8.17 0.27 -5.51
N VAL A 158 -8.44 1.19 -6.44
CA VAL A 158 -9.76 1.31 -7.09
C VAL A 158 -10.12 0.02 -7.81
N TYR A 159 -9.20 -0.55 -8.61
CA TYR A 159 -9.42 -1.82 -9.29
C TYR A 159 -9.62 -2.99 -8.33
N ARG A 160 -8.87 -3.05 -7.25
CA ARG A 160 -9.03 -4.09 -6.22
C ARG A 160 -10.42 -4.02 -5.58
N LYS A 161 -10.88 -2.84 -5.19
CA LYS A 161 -12.21 -2.64 -4.62
C LYS A 161 -13.34 -2.97 -5.59
N ILE A 162 -13.17 -2.61 -6.86
CA ILE A 162 -14.12 -3.02 -7.91
C ILE A 162 -14.18 -4.55 -7.97
N TYR A 163 -13.03 -5.22 -8.01
CA TYR A 163 -12.95 -6.68 -8.08
C TYR A 163 -13.58 -7.35 -6.85
N GLU A 164 -13.28 -6.87 -5.66
CA GLU A 164 -13.85 -7.38 -4.40
C GLU A 164 -15.37 -7.18 -4.33
N GLY A 165 -15.87 -6.05 -4.84
CA GLY A 165 -17.32 -5.73 -4.88
C GLY A 165 -18.08 -6.39 -6.03
N LEU A 166 -17.41 -6.96 -7.05
CA LEU A 166 -18.08 -7.57 -8.21
C LEU A 166 -19.04 -8.69 -7.84
N GLY A 167 -18.73 -9.45 -6.78
CA GLY A 167 -19.58 -10.54 -6.29
C GLY A 167 -20.99 -10.10 -5.88
N ASP A 168 -21.14 -8.86 -5.42
CA ASP A 168 -22.44 -8.30 -5.03
C ASP A 168 -23.28 -7.82 -6.21
N TYR A 169 -22.64 -7.57 -7.35
CA TYR A 169 -23.26 -6.99 -8.54
C TYR A 169 -23.43 -7.98 -9.70
N LEU A 170 -22.59 -9.01 -9.77
CA LEU A 170 -22.65 -10.04 -10.81
C LEU A 170 -23.41 -11.27 -10.30
N LYS A 171 -24.35 -11.74 -11.09
CA LYS A 171 -24.99 -13.03 -10.82
C LYS A 171 -24.02 -14.17 -11.15
N PRO A 172 -24.05 -15.32 -10.42
CA PRO A 172 -23.15 -16.46 -10.64
C PRO A 172 -23.20 -17.11 -12.03
N GLN A 173 -24.02 -16.62 -12.95
CA GLN A 173 -24.23 -17.14 -14.30
C GLN A 173 -23.94 -16.12 -15.41
N SER A 174 -23.22 -15.07 -15.11
CA SER A 174 -22.84 -14.06 -16.12
C SER A 174 -21.41 -14.26 -16.58
#